data_6fde2746a4ef8d070ac9cfce565b633d
#
_entry.id   6fde2746a4ef8d070ac9cfce565b633d
#
_cell.length_a   1.000
_cell.length_b   1.000
_cell.length_c   1.000
_cell.angle_alpha   90.00
_cell.angle_beta   90.00
_cell.angle_gamma   90.00
#
_symmetry.space_group_name_H-M   'P 1'
#
loop_
_entity.id
_entity.type
_entity.pdbx_description
1 polymer ?
#
loop_
_entity_poly.entity_id
_entity_poly.type
_entity_poly.pdbx_seq_one_letter_code
_entity_poly.pdbx_strand_id
1 'polypeptide(L)'
;MTAISSWSELFEKRKKIKTLYPEIWDISLIKKEMDLLRRLIRDGIRILEIGAGDRRYEDRIKKIAPMVIYKSLDIDRETRQDYYDIDDIHETFDFIFMFEVIEHLTKEEAMVMLKKINSLLNQGGTLLLSTPNLYHPNRYYQDITHKTPFRYEDLGAIMLMAGFDSIKFHRMYNDDFFRRMFRIAIGIYFHKYMEVDFARTILAEGKRI
;
A
#
# COMPACT_ATOMS: atom_id res chain seq x y z
N MET A 1 -21.36 -13.94 -4.87
CA MET A 1 -21.62 -12.48 -4.73
C MET A 1 -20.40 -11.76 -5.26
N THR A 2 -20.54 -10.90 -6.27
CA THR A 2 -19.43 -10.10 -6.80
C THR A 2 -18.94 -9.14 -5.73
N ALA A 3 -17.65 -9.17 -5.40
CA ALA A 3 -17.05 -8.38 -4.31
C ALA A 3 -17.14 -6.86 -4.55
N ILE A 4 -17.34 -6.42 -5.78
CA ILE A 4 -17.63 -5.04 -6.18
C ILE A 4 -19.13 -4.92 -6.38
N SER A 5 -19.82 -4.19 -5.49
CA SER A 5 -21.27 -4.10 -5.45
C SER A 5 -21.89 -3.38 -6.65
N SER A 6 -21.20 -2.44 -7.26
CA SER A 6 -21.60 -1.85 -8.56
C SER A 6 -20.43 -1.09 -9.22
N TRP A 7 -20.46 -1.03 -10.56
CA TRP A 7 -19.56 -0.18 -11.35
C TRP A 7 -19.76 1.32 -11.03
N SER A 8 -21.01 1.71 -10.75
CA SER A 8 -21.34 3.10 -10.40
C SER A 8 -20.66 3.54 -9.10
N GLU A 9 -20.65 2.68 -8.08
CA GLU A 9 -19.99 2.97 -6.80
C GLU A 9 -18.48 3.10 -6.99
N LEU A 10 -17.83 2.17 -7.70
CA LEU A 10 -16.41 2.24 -8.02
C LEU A 10 -16.07 3.57 -8.72
N PHE A 11 -16.88 3.95 -9.72
CA PHE A 11 -16.67 5.18 -10.47
C PHE A 11 -16.77 6.44 -9.58
N GLU A 12 -17.78 6.50 -8.71
CA GLU A 12 -17.93 7.60 -7.75
C GLU A 12 -16.74 7.70 -6.78
N LYS A 13 -16.26 6.57 -6.26
CA LYS A 13 -15.09 6.56 -5.37
C LYS A 13 -13.81 6.97 -6.12
N ARG A 14 -13.61 6.51 -7.37
CA ARG A 14 -12.49 6.97 -8.22
C ARG A 14 -12.53 8.48 -8.44
N LYS A 15 -13.71 9.05 -8.72
CA LYS A 15 -13.89 10.48 -8.87
C LYS A 15 -13.50 11.25 -7.61
N LYS A 16 -13.87 10.73 -6.41
CA LYS A 16 -13.46 11.32 -5.14
C LYS A 16 -11.93 11.34 -5.00
N ILE A 17 -11.24 10.23 -5.31
CA ILE A 17 -9.77 10.18 -5.29
C ILE A 17 -9.16 11.14 -6.31
N LYS A 18 -9.71 11.17 -7.53
CA LYS A 18 -9.24 12.05 -8.60
C LYS A 18 -9.41 13.54 -8.27
N THR A 19 -10.41 13.90 -7.46
CA THR A 19 -10.58 15.27 -6.95
C THR A 19 -9.49 15.65 -5.95
N LEU A 20 -9.03 14.69 -5.11
CA LEU A 20 -7.94 14.91 -4.16
C LEU A 20 -6.56 14.94 -4.84
N TYR A 21 -6.39 14.13 -5.87
CA TYR A 21 -5.16 13.97 -6.64
C TYR A 21 -5.50 13.98 -8.13
N PRO A 22 -5.68 15.17 -8.75
CA PRO A 22 -6.01 15.31 -10.17
C PRO A 22 -5.02 14.61 -11.10
N GLU A 23 -3.74 14.66 -10.75
CA GLU A 23 -2.65 14.01 -11.47
C GLU A 23 -1.78 13.19 -10.54
N ILE A 24 -1.07 12.20 -11.10
CA ILE A 24 -0.07 11.42 -10.35
C ILE A 24 0.99 12.33 -9.70
N TRP A 25 1.26 13.49 -10.30
CA TRP A 25 2.25 14.46 -9.85
C TRP A 25 1.85 15.23 -8.59
N ASP A 26 0.56 15.26 -8.25
CA ASP A 26 0.05 15.86 -7.01
C ASP A 26 0.34 14.99 -5.79
N ILE A 27 0.69 13.74 -6.01
CA ILE A 27 1.06 12.79 -4.95
C ILE A 27 2.49 13.09 -4.49
N SER A 28 2.67 13.24 -3.19
CA SER A 28 3.96 13.55 -2.57
C SER A 28 5.02 12.48 -2.81
N LEU A 29 6.27 12.88 -2.99
CA LEU A 29 7.42 11.98 -3.14
C LEU A 29 8.07 11.66 -1.79
N ILE A 30 8.36 10.39 -1.57
CA ILE A 30 9.16 9.90 -0.45
C ILE A 30 10.33 9.07 -0.94
N LYS A 31 11.35 8.93 -0.13
CA LYS A 31 12.55 8.15 -0.49
C LYS A 31 12.44 6.68 -0.10
N LYS A 32 11.87 6.39 1.07
CA LYS A 32 11.78 5.03 1.62
C LYS A 32 10.46 4.85 2.36
N GLU A 33 9.90 3.64 2.31
CA GLU A 33 8.77 3.20 3.12
C GLU A 33 9.03 3.36 4.63
N MET A 34 10.29 3.16 5.05
CA MET A 34 10.72 3.34 6.44
C MET A 34 10.48 4.75 6.99
N ASP A 35 10.41 5.77 6.14
CA ASP A 35 10.12 7.14 6.57
C ASP A 35 8.66 7.28 7.03
N LEU A 36 7.73 6.54 6.39
CA LEU A 36 6.34 6.43 6.82
C LEU A 36 6.20 5.54 8.05
N LEU A 37 6.88 4.38 8.08
CA LEU A 37 6.85 3.48 9.22
C LEU A 37 7.31 4.19 10.51
N ARG A 38 8.39 4.97 10.47
CA ARG A 38 8.87 5.77 11.62
C ARG A 38 7.84 6.77 12.13
N ARG A 39 7.01 7.32 11.25
CA ARG A 39 5.95 8.27 11.62
C ARG A 39 4.74 7.60 12.26
N LEU A 40 4.44 6.37 11.85
CA LEU A 40 3.23 5.65 12.24
C LEU A 40 3.45 4.73 13.45
N ILE A 41 4.70 4.26 13.66
CA ILE A 41 5.03 3.28 14.69
C ILE A 41 5.51 3.97 15.96
N ARG A 42 5.04 3.46 17.11
CA ARG A 42 5.44 3.86 18.46
C ARG A 42 5.39 2.66 19.41
N ASP A 43 6.00 2.77 20.57
CA ASP A 43 5.95 1.73 21.59
C ASP A 43 4.51 1.42 22.04
N GLY A 44 4.28 0.16 22.33
CA GLY A 44 3.02 -0.34 22.88
C GLY A 44 1.91 -0.61 21.84
N ILE A 45 2.10 -0.23 20.56
CA ILE A 45 1.10 -0.55 19.53
C ILE A 45 1.21 -1.99 19.04
N ARG A 46 0.10 -2.51 18.55
CA ARG A 46 0.01 -3.83 17.92
C ARG A 46 0.10 -3.67 16.40
N ILE A 47 1.05 -4.36 15.79
CA ILE A 47 1.32 -4.30 14.35
C ILE A 47 1.14 -5.67 13.72
N LEU A 48 0.50 -5.69 12.54
CA LEU A 48 0.48 -6.86 11.66
C LEU A 48 1.18 -6.51 10.33
N GLU A 49 2.17 -7.31 9.96
CA GLU A 49 2.73 -7.33 8.61
C GLU A 49 2.07 -8.42 7.79
N ILE A 50 1.49 -8.08 6.64
CA ILE A 50 0.91 -9.02 5.68
C ILE A 50 1.85 -9.16 4.49
N GLY A 51 2.18 -10.40 4.10
CA GLY A 51 3.21 -10.70 3.10
C GLY A 51 4.62 -10.51 3.69
N ALA A 52 4.84 -11.03 4.91
CA ALA A 52 6.05 -10.77 5.69
C ALA A 52 7.30 -11.46 5.13
N GLY A 53 7.15 -12.53 4.34
CA GLY A 53 8.25 -13.26 3.75
C GLY A 53 9.33 -13.65 4.75
N ASP A 54 10.51 -13.08 4.63
CA ASP A 54 11.65 -13.27 5.53
C ASP A 54 11.58 -12.43 6.84
N ARG A 55 10.49 -11.73 7.09
CA ARG A 55 10.27 -10.84 8.26
C ARG A 55 11.33 -9.72 8.39
N ARG A 56 11.86 -9.25 7.29
CA ARG A 56 12.95 -8.24 7.28
C ARG A 56 12.60 -6.91 7.93
N TYR A 57 11.31 -6.61 8.10
CA TYR A 57 10.86 -5.38 8.76
C TYR A 57 10.80 -5.53 10.29
N GLU A 58 10.68 -6.73 10.85
CA GLU A 58 10.58 -6.95 12.28
C GLU A 58 11.73 -6.30 13.06
N ASP A 59 12.99 -6.61 12.70
CA ASP A 59 14.16 -6.05 13.37
C ASP A 59 14.25 -4.53 13.19
N ARG A 60 13.86 -4.02 12.04
CA ARG A 60 13.85 -2.58 11.75
C ARG A 60 12.80 -1.86 12.58
N ILE A 61 11.61 -2.46 12.74
CA ILE A 61 10.51 -1.95 13.54
C ILE A 61 10.87 -1.96 15.03
N LYS A 62 11.42 -3.08 15.53
CA LYS A 62 11.88 -3.20 16.94
C LYS A 62 13.00 -2.22 17.29
N LYS A 63 13.82 -1.79 16.32
CA LYS A 63 14.80 -0.71 16.55
C LYS A 63 14.15 0.67 16.68
N ILE A 64 12.97 0.90 16.09
CA ILE A 64 12.21 2.15 16.19
C ILE A 64 11.39 2.17 17.48
N ALA A 65 10.71 1.06 17.79
CA ALA A 65 9.82 0.89 18.92
C ALA A 65 10.08 -0.49 19.57
N PRO A 66 10.98 -0.56 20.57
CA PRO A 66 11.38 -1.83 21.20
C PRO A 66 10.24 -2.57 21.90
N MET A 67 9.19 -1.87 22.33
CA MET A 67 8.03 -2.44 23.02
C MET A 67 6.82 -2.67 22.10
N VAL A 68 7.00 -2.65 20.78
CA VAL A 68 5.95 -2.95 19.82
C VAL A 68 5.55 -4.43 19.89
N ILE A 69 4.26 -4.71 19.75
CA ILE A 69 3.74 -6.07 19.60
C ILE A 69 3.62 -6.35 18.10
N TYR A 70 4.63 -7.01 17.56
CA TYR A 70 4.69 -7.33 16.12
C TYR A 70 4.18 -8.74 15.87
N LYS A 71 3.32 -8.87 14.85
CA LYS A 71 2.81 -10.12 14.29
C LYS A 71 3.02 -10.13 12.78
N SER A 72 3.19 -11.31 12.23
CA SER A 72 3.41 -11.53 10.80
C SER A 72 2.43 -12.54 10.22
N LEU A 73 2.02 -12.30 8.98
CA LEU A 73 1.24 -13.20 8.16
C LEU A 73 1.90 -13.36 6.80
N ASP A 74 2.08 -14.60 6.37
CA ASP A 74 2.44 -14.96 5.00
C ASP A 74 1.84 -16.32 4.67
N ILE A 75 1.47 -16.52 3.40
CA ILE A 75 0.94 -17.80 2.90
C ILE A 75 2.05 -18.87 2.73
N ASP A 76 3.31 -18.43 2.63
CA ASP A 76 4.46 -19.29 2.47
C ASP A 76 4.79 -20.03 3.77
N ARG A 77 4.56 -21.34 3.78
CA ARG A 77 4.81 -22.22 4.93
C ARG A 77 6.29 -22.63 5.08
N GLU A 78 7.14 -22.26 4.14
CA GLU A 78 8.58 -22.48 4.25
C GLU A 78 9.24 -21.45 5.16
N THR A 79 8.57 -20.32 5.40
CA THR A 79 9.01 -19.25 6.31
C THR A 79 8.25 -19.31 7.64
N ARG A 80 8.91 -18.92 8.74
CA ARG A 80 8.27 -18.90 10.06
C ARG A 80 7.43 -17.64 10.23
N GLN A 81 6.11 -17.81 10.37
CA GLN A 81 5.15 -16.73 10.58
C GLN A 81 4.35 -16.92 11.88
N ASP A 82 3.67 -15.85 12.32
CA ASP A 82 2.68 -15.96 13.41
C ASP A 82 1.35 -16.51 12.88
N TYR A 83 1.00 -16.17 11.62
CA TYR A 83 -0.21 -16.64 10.92
C TYR A 83 0.12 -17.02 9.49
N TYR A 84 -0.59 -18.02 8.96
CA TYR A 84 -0.50 -18.45 7.56
C TYR A 84 -1.81 -18.25 6.78
N ASP A 85 -2.88 -17.90 7.49
CA ASP A 85 -4.17 -17.53 6.93
C ASP A 85 -4.72 -16.31 7.67
N ILE A 86 -5.28 -15.36 6.94
CA ILE A 86 -5.86 -14.16 7.53
C ILE A 86 -7.12 -14.47 8.34
N ASP A 87 -7.79 -15.58 8.03
CA ASP A 87 -8.98 -16.01 8.75
C ASP A 87 -8.69 -16.63 10.13
N ASP A 88 -7.45 -17.03 10.38
CA ASP A 88 -6.99 -17.48 11.69
C ASP A 88 -6.76 -16.33 12.68
N ILE A 89 -6.82 -15.07 12.21
CA ILE A 89 -6.57 -13.90 13.05
C ILE A 89 -7.85 -13.48 13.76
N HIS A 90 -7.84 -13.55 15.10
CA HIS A 90 -8.95 -13.19 15.98
C HIS A 90 -8.65 -11.98 16.89
N GLU A 91 -7.51 -11.35 16.69
CA GLU A 91 -7.08 -10.16 17.44
C GLU A 91 -7.10 -8.90 16.54
N THR A 92 -7.03 -7.73 17.15
CA THR A 92 -7.02 -6.46 16.43
C THR A 92 -5.70 -5.73 16.56
N PHE A 93 -5.44 -4.80 15.63
CA PHE A 93 -4.18 -4.10 15.48
C PHE A 93 -4.41 -2.59 15.37
N ASP A 94 -3.43 -1.82 15.82
CA ASP A 94 -3.42 -0.37 15.68
C ASP A 94 -2.87 0.05 14.30
N PHE A 95 -1.99 -0.80 13.76
CA PHE A 95 -1.34 -0.57 12.48
C PHE A 95 -1.19 -1.89 11.73
N ILE A 96 -1.62 -1.91 10.48
CA ILE A 96 -1.40 -3.04 9.55
C ILE A 96 -0.64 -2.49 8.34
N PHE A 97 0.38 -3.21 7.89
CA PHE A 97 1.03 -2.88 6.64
C PHE A 97 1.17 -4.09 5.73
N MET A 98 1.17 -3.82 4.40
CA MET A 98 1.18 -4.83 3.35
C MET A 98 1.94 -4.26 2.14
N PHE A 99 3.17 -4.73 1.89
CA PHE A 99 4.01 -4.18 0.84
C PHE A 99 4.18 -5.16 -0.32
N GLU A 100 3.84 -4.70 -1.55
CA GLU A 100 3.96 -5.47 -2.79
C GLU A 100 3.24 -6.84 -2.69
N VAL A 101 1.98 -6.82 -2.24
CA VAL A 101 1.13 -8.02 -2.08
C VAL A 101 -0.19 -7.88 -2.86
N ILE A 102 -0.82 -6.71 -2.83
CA ILE A 102 -2.18 -6.53 -3.35
C ILE A 102 -2.27 -6.78 -4.87
N GLU A 103 -1.20 -6.52 -5.61
CA GLU A 103 -1.09 -6.77 -7.05
C GLU A 103 -1.10 -8.26 -7.42
N HIS A 104 -0.77 -9.15 -6.48
CA HIS A 104 -0.83 -10.61 -6.66
C HIS A 104 -2.23 -11.17 -6.43
N LEU A 105 -3.17 -10.36 -5.99
CA LEU A 105 -4.57 -10.72 -5.79
C LEU A 105 -5.41 -10.33 -7.03
N THR A 106 -6.44 -11.10 -7.33
CA THR A 106 -7.49 -10.63 -8.22
C THR A 106 -8.23 -9.45 -7.58
N LYS A 107 -8.97 -8.67 -8.37
CA LYS A 107 -9.73 -7.52 -7.83
C LYS A 107 -10.76 -7.94 -6.77
N GLU A 108 -11.35 -9.13 -6.91
CA GLU A 108 -12.28 -9.72 -5.95
C GLU A 108 -11.58 -10.12 -4.65
N GLU A 109 -10.45 -10.82 -4.75
CA GLU A 109 -9.60 -11.19 -3.61
C GLU A 109 -9.09 -9.94 -2.88
N ALA A 110 -8.63 -8.93 -3.61
CA ALA A 110 -8.16 -7.66 -3.05
C ALA A 110 -9.27 -6.94 -2.25
N MET A 111 -10.51 -6.92 -2.76
CA MET A 111 -11.65 -6.34 -2.05
C MET A 111 -11.96 -7.11 -0.76
N VAL A 112 -11.96 -8.45 -0.81
CA VAL A 112 -12.19 -9.30 0.37
C VAL A 112 -11.08 -9.06 1.40
N MET A 113 -9.82 -9.07 0.96
CA MET A 113 -8.65 -8.82 1.79
C MET A 113 -8.73 -7.45 2.48
N LEU A 114 -9.03 -6.38 1.75
CA LEU A 114 -9.13 -5.04 2.31
C LEU A 114 -10.27 -4.92 3.34
N LYS A 115 -11.43 -5.55 3.11
CA LYS A 115 -12.52 -5.61 4.09
C LYS A 115 -12.11 -6.35 5.36
N LYS A 116 -11.42 -7.47 5.21
CA LYS A 116 -10.90 -8.23 6.35
C LYS A 116 -9.87 -7.41 7.12
N ILE A 117 -8.92 -6.78 6.45
CA ILE A 117 -7.93 -5.88 7.07
C ILE A 117 -8.64 -4.74 7.84
N ASN A 118 -9.66 -4.12 7.23
CA ASN A 118 -10.43 -3.09 7.91
C ASN A 118 -11.05 -3.62 9.21
N SER A 119 -11.60 -4.84 9.21
CA SER A 119 -12.18 -5.45 10.42
C SER A 119 -11.15 -5.79 11.49
N LEU A 120 -9.90 -6.08 11.10
CA LEU A 120 -8.79 -6.38 12.02
C LEU A 120 -8.12 -5.14 12.60
N LEU A 121 -8.35 -3.95 12.06
CA LEU A 121 -7.83 -2.71 12.64
C LEU A 121 -8.68 -2.28 13.84
N ASN A 122 -8.07 -1.69 14.85
CA ASN A 122 -8.77 -0.92 15.87
C ASN A 122 -9.41 0.33 15.27
N GLN A 123 -10.43 0.90 15.92
CA GLN A 123 -11.00 2.17 15.48
C GLN A 123 -9.92 3.27 15.49
N GLY A 124 -9.80 4.03 14.40
CA GLY A 124 -8.70 4.97 14.19
C GLY A 124 -7.37 4.33 13.77
N GLY A 125 -7.32 3.00 13.70
CA GLY A 125 -6.15 2.25 13.22
C GLY A 125 -5.84 2.54 11.75
N THR A 126 -4.61 2.28 11.34
CA THR A 126 -4.10 2.67 10.02
C THR A 126 -3.64 1.46 9.23
N LEU A 127 -4.05 1.37 7.97
CA LEU A 127 -3.45 0.52 6.94
C LEU A 127 -2.43 1.33 6.14
N LEU A 128 -1.24 0.76 5.93
CA LEU A 128 -0.27 1.23 4.94
C LEU A 128 0.03 0.09 3.96
N LEU A 129 -0.27 0.29 2.69
CA LEU A 129 0.06 -0.71 1.67
C LEU A 129 0.88 -0.11 0.54
N SER A 130 1.61 -0.97 -0.18
CA SER A 130 2.29 -0.57 -1.43
C SER A 130 1.92 -1.49 -2.58
N THR A 131 2.06 -0.94 -3.79
CA THR A 131 1.90 -1.66 -5.06
C THR A 131 2.77 -1.00 -6.13
N PRO A 132 3.16 -1.71 -7.21
CA PRO A 132 3.86 -1.11 -8.34
C PRO A 132 3.12 0.09 -8.92
N ASN A 133 3.87 1.17 -9.17
CA ASN A 133 3.32 2.34 -9.84
C ASN A 133 3.08 2.06 -11.32
N LEU A 134 1.82 2.03 -11.74
CA LEU A 134 1.45 1.80 -13.14
C LEU A 134 1.87 2.92 -14.10
N TYR A 135 2.11 4.12 -13.57
CA TYR A 135 2.66 5.21 -14.39
C TYR A 135 4.16 5.05 -14.67
N HIS A 136 4.83 4.10 -14.00
CA HIS A 136 6.20 3.72 -14.33
C HIS A 136 6.20 2.66 -15.45
N PRO A 137 6.82 2.90 -16.60
CA PRO A 137 6.63 2.11 -17.83
C PRO A 137 6.81 0.60 -17.69
N ASN A 138 7.74 0.15 -16.85
CA ASN A 138 8.11 -1.26 -16.77
C ASN A 138 7.87 -1.90 -15.38
N ARG A 139 7.43 -1.15 -14.38
CA ARG A 139 7.49 -1.67 -13.00
C ARG A 139 6.52 -2.83 -12.76
N TYR A 140 5.30 -2.71 -13.23
CA TYR A 140 4.27 -3.75 -13.08
C TYR A 140 4.63 -5.05 -13.81
N TYR A 141 5.19 -4.93 -15.01
CA TYR A 141 5.48 -6.08 -15.89
C TYR A 141 6.79 -6.82 -15.53
N GLN A 142 7.49 -6.43 -14.47
CA GLN A 142 8.72 -7.11 -14.04
C GLN A 142 8.47 -8.42 -13.31
N ASP A 143 7.23 -8.65 -12.86
CA ASP A 143 6.84 -9.88 -12.19
C ASP A 143 5.62 -10.51 -12.87
N ILE A 144 5.78 -11.77 -13.28
CA ILE A 144 4.74 -12.54 -14.00
C ILE A 144 3.59 -12.96 -13.07
N THR A 145 3.78 -12.91 -11.76
CA THR A 145 2.77 -13.30 -10.76
C THR A 145 1.78 -12.18 -10.44
N HIS A 146 1.99 -10.98 -10.97
CA HIS A 146 1.05 -9.87 -10.84
C HIS A 146 -0.25 -10.18 -11.59
N LYS A 147 -1.38 -10.12 -10.89
CA LYS A 147 -2.72 -10.39 -11.44
C LYS A 147 -3.51 -9.11 -11.73
N THR A 148 -3.42 -8.11 -10.84
CA THR A 148 -4.25 -6.90 -10.93
C THR A 148 -3.39 -5.64 -10.98
N PRO A 149 -3.46 -4.87 -12.08
CA PRO A 149 -2.80 -3.58 -12.22
C PRO A 149 -3.62 -2.49 -11.52
N PHE A 150 -3.15 -1.98 -10.37
CA PHE A 150 -3.83 -0.91 -9.65
C PHE A 150 -3.26 0.46 -10.01
N ARG A 151 -4.06 1.32 -10.64
CA ARG A 151 -3.80 2.76 -10.63
C ARG A 151 -4.12 3.31 -9.24
N TYR A 152 -3.52 4.44 -8.85
CA TYR A 152 -3.79 5.02 -7.53
C TYR A 152 -5.28 5.35 -7.33
N GLU A 153 -5.97 5.76 -8.40
CA GLU A 153 -7.41 6.05 -8.35
C GLU A 153 -8.24 4.78 -8.05
N ASP A 154 -7.88 3.66 -8.68
CA ASP A 154 -8.55 2.37 -8.47
C ASP A 154 -8.26 1.83 -7.07
N LEU A 155 -7.01 1.89 -6.65
CA LEU A 155 -6.58 1.47 -5.31
C LEU A 155 -7.31 2.26 -4.23
N GLY A 156 -7.34 3.59 -4.33
CA GLY A 156 -8.06 4.43 -3.39
C GLY A 156 -9.56 4.18 -3.40
N ALA A 157 -10.15 3.91 -4.57
CA ALA A 157 -11.57 3.61 -4.68
C ALA A 157 -11.93 2.32 -3.95
N ILE A 158 -11.17 1.22 -4.17
CA ILE A 158 -11.44 -0.05 -3.47
C ILE A 158 -11.17 0.04 -1.96
N MET A 159 -10.18 0.84 -1.52
CA MET A 159 -9.98 1.12 -0.11
C MET A 159 -11.18 1.85 0.51
N LEU A 160 -11.72 2.89 -0.16
CA LEU A 160 -12.95 3.57 0.29
C LEU A 160 -14.16 2.62 0.34
N MET A 161 -14.29 1.72 -0.66
CA MET A 161 -15.36 0.71 -0.69
C MET A 161 -15.19 -0.36 0.38
N ALA A 162 -13.96 -0.62 0.82
CA ALA A 162 -13.65 -1.54 1.92
C ALA A 162 -13.86 -0.91 3.31
N GLY A 163 -14.26 0.38 3.39
CA GLY A 163 -14.57 1.06 4.64
C GLY A 163 -13.41 1.87 5.23
N PHE A 164 -12.33 2.07 4.48
CA PHE A 164 -11.30 3.02 4.88
C PHE A 164 -11.72 4.45 4.57
N ASP A 165 -11.16 5.39 5.31
CA ASP A 165 -11.30 6.84 5.06
C ASP A 165 -9.93 7.52 5.07
N SER A 166 -9.92 8.84 4.78
CA SER A 166 -8.70 9.67 4.84
C SER A 166 -7.52 9.09 4.02
N ILE A 167 -7.84 8.61 2.80
CA ILE A 167 -6.83 7.98 1.93
C ILE A 167 -5.76 9.01 1.55
N LYS A 168 -4.50 8.67 1.83
CA LYS A 168 -3.31 9.43 1.44
C LYS A 168 -2.39 8.58 0.59
N PHE A 169 -1.86 9.18 -0.45
CA PHE A 169 -0.89 8.53 -1.33
C PHE A 169 0.50 9.13 -1.20
N HIS A 170 1.49 8.28 -1.45
CA HIS A 170 2.89 8.68 -1.59
C HIS A 170 3.50 7.94 -2.77
N ARG A 171 4.32 8.63 -3.55
CA ARG A 171 5.13 8.04 -4.61
C ARG A 171 6.52 7.76 -4.07
N MET A 172 6.99 6.53 -4.17
CA MET A 172 8.32 6.16 -3.69
C MET A 172 9.28 6.02 -4.86
N TYR A 173 10.44 6.67 -4.74
CA TYR A 173 11.54 6.57 -5.69
C TYR A 173 12.78 6.06 -4.98
N ASN A 174 13.63 5.36 -5.74
CA ASN A 174 14.88 4.80 -5.22
C ASN A 174 16.08 5.25 -6.07
N ASP A 175 16.11 6.53 -6.44
CA ASP A 175 17.19 7.11 -7.23
C ASP A 175 18.24 7.76 -6.32
N ASP A 176 19.50 7.69 -6.78
CA ASP A 176 20.56 8.53 -6.24
C ASP A 176 20.32 10.02 -6.56
N PHE A 177 21.09 10.88 -5.90
CA PHE A 177 20.92 12.34 -6.02
C PHE A 177 21.05 12.83 -7.47
N PHE A 178 22.07 12.37 -8.22
CA PHE A 178 22.34 12.85 -9.58
C PHE A 178 21.26 12.40 -10.57
N ARG A 179 20.82 11.15 -10.46
CA ARG A 179 19.73 10.61 -11.28
C ARG A 179 18.42 11.33 -11.02
N ARG A 180 18.14 11.64 -9.77
CA ARG A 180 16.98 12.44 -9.36
C ARG A 180 17.02 13.85 -9.95
N MET A 181 18.16 14.57 -9.82
CA MET A 181 18.34 15.91 -10.37
C MET A 181 18.13 15.94 -11.88
N PHE A 182 18.71 14.97 -12.59
CA PHE A 182 18.53 14.84 -14.04
C PHE A 182 17.05 14.64 -14.40
N ARG A 183 16.35 13.76 -13.71
CA ARG A 183 14.93 13.48 -13.96
C ARG A 183 14.03 14.68 -13.66
N ILE A 184 14.31 15.43 -12.62
CA ILE A 184 13.56 16.66 -12.30
C ILE A 184 13.86 17.78 -13.30
N ALA A 185 15.13 18.02 -13.63
CA ALA A 185 15.51 19.17 -14.44
C ALA A 185 15.18 18.98 -15.93
N ILE A 186 15.35 17.78 -16.46
CA ILE A 186 15.22 17.49 -17.91
C ILE A 186 14.01 16.58 -18.16
N GLY A 187 13.84 15.55 -17.34
CA GLY A 187 12.86 14.50 -17.57
C GLY A 187 11.43 14.90 -17.23
N ILE A 188 11.21 15.89 -16.33
CA ILE A 188 9.87 16.18 -15.81
C ILE A 188 8.88 16.61 -16.89
N TYR A 189 9.31 17.40 -17.85
CA TYR A 189 8.46 17.83 -18.96
C TYR A 189 8.10 16.66 -19.86
N PHE A 190 9.06 15.78 -20.11
CA PHE A 190 8.87 14.58 -20.91
C PHE A 190 7.94 13.58 -20.20
N HIS A 191 8.14 13.38 -18.90
CA HIS A 191 7.29 12.52 -18.09
C HIS A 191 5.85 13.03 -18.06
N LYS A 192 5.63 14.31 -17.85
CA LYS A 192 4.28 14.92 -17.87
C LYS A 192 3.62 14.81 -19.24
N TYR A 193 4.36 15.09 -20.31
CA TYR A 193 3.84 14.99 -21.67
C TYR A 193 3.41 13.58 -22.05
N MET A 194 4.14 12.56 -21.59
CA MET A 194 3.87 11.15 -21.86
C MET A 194 3.00 10.47 -20.77
N GLU A 195 2.54 11.20 -19.77
CA GLU A 195 1.80 10.67 -18.61
C GLU A 195 2.51 9.50 -17.90
N VAL A 196 3.85 9.52 -17.84
CA VAL A 196 4.67 8.51 -17.13
C VAL A 196 5.32 9.08 -15.89
N ASP A 197 5.58 8.23 -14.90
CA ASP A 197 6.26 8.61 -13.66
C ASP A 197 7.54 7.79 -13.47
N PHE A 198 8.53 8.40 -12.84
CA PHE A 198 9.79 7.73 -12.48
C PHE A 198 9.74 7.04 -11.13
N ALA A 199 8.79 7.38 -10.27
CA ALA A 199 8.57 6.68 -9.00
C ALA A 199 8.11 5.24 -9.27
N ARG A 200 8.74 4.28 -8.59
CA ARG A 200 8.52 2.85 -8.89
C ARG A 200 7.34 2.26 -8.16
N THR A 201 6.98 2.82 -7.02
CA THR A 201 5.98 2.27 -6.11
C THR A 201 5.03 3.37 -5.66
N ILE A 202 3.77 3.04 -5.55
CA ILE A 202 2.73 3.83 -4.87
C ILE A 202 2.53 3.24 -3.49
N LEU A 203 2.52 4.09 -2.47
CA LEU A 203 2.05 3.72 -1.13
C LEU A 203 0.71 4.41 -0.88
N ALA A 204 -0.19 3.67 -0.27
CA ALA A 204 -1.50 4.15 0.15
C ALA A 204 -1.67 3.97 1.67
N GLU A 205 -2.03 5.05 2.34
CA GLU A 205 -2.37 5.09 3.77
C GLU A 205 -3.89 5.28 3.88
N GLY A 206 -4.57 4.45 4.65
CA GLY A 206 -6.01 4.56 4.92
C GLY A 206 -6.30 4.34 6.39
N LYS A 207 -7.31 5.02 6.94
CA LYS A 207 -7.73 4.88 8.34
C LYS A 207 -9.05 4.12 8.44
N ARG A 208 -9.18 3.26 9.44
CA ARG A 208 -10.48 2.76 9.90
C ARG A 208 -11.20 3.85 10.70
N ILE A 209 -12.48 4.11 10.36
CA ILE A 209 -13.37 5.00 11.11
C ILE A 209 -14.15 4.18 12.13
#